data_e2655ac850ef8814c056b0ad95870fec
#
_entry.id   e2655ac850ef8814c056b0ad95870fec
#
_cell.length_a   1.000
_cell.length_b   1.000
_cell.length_c   1.000
_cell.angle_alpha   90.00
_cell.angle_beta   90.00
_cell.angle_gamma   90.00
#
_symmetry.space_group_name_H-M   'P 1'
#
loop_
_entity.id
_entity.type
_entity.pdbx_description
1 polymer ?
#
loop_
_entity_poly.entity_id
_entity_poly.type
_entity_poly.pdbx_seq_one_letter_code
_entity_poly.pdbx_strand_id
1 'polypeptide(L)'
;GKKINAGWITTFNEYGIISENRLTKVHSKINLITAPLYGCAITTGFGVIRNNAKLKKNNSIIIYGAGGIGLNMIQAAGLAKAKPIIAVDIHQKKLLLAKKCGATHIINSLKEKNFKEKIKKILQEKNLDVFVDNTGIPKIIELGYDLIAKKGKLVLVGVPGMGKKIKIHTLPIHFGKKIIGSEGGSSKPSKDIPNIMNIVRYKKINL
;
A
#
# COMPACT_ATOMS: atom_id res chain seq x y z
N GLY A 1 25.19 -4.87 -30.01
CA GLY A 1 25.77 -4.00 -28.98
C GLY A 1 25.72 -4.67 -27.60
N LYS A 2 26.73 -4.47 -26.76
CA LYS A 2 26.72 -4.95 -25.37
C LYS A 2 25.61 -4.23 -24.59
N LYS A 3 24.75 -4.98 -23.91
CA LYS A 3 23.82 -4.37 -22.95
C LYS A 3 24.60 -3.90 -21.72
N ILE A 4 24.56 -2.61 -21.45
CA ILE A 4 25.27 -2.00 -20.32
C ILE A 4 24.38 -1.93 -19.08
N ASN A 5 23.04 -1.93 -19.26
CA ASN A 5 22.05 -1.80 -18.20
C ASN A 5 21.09 -2.98 -18.18
N ALA A 6 20.68 -3.39 -16.98
CA ALA A 6 19.60 -4.36 -16.76
C ALA A 6 18.19 -3.74 -16.80
N GLY A 7 18.06 -2.47 -17.15
CA GLY A 7 16.79 -1.72 -17.18
C GLY A 7 16.95 -0.39 -17.91
N TRP A 8 16.04 0.55 -17.61
CA TRP A 8 16.02 1.86 -18.24
C TRP A 8 17.09 2.82 -17.71
N ILE A 9 17.51 2.64 -16.46
CA ILE A 9 18.49 3.48 -15.77
C ILE A 9 19.33 2.61 -14.86
N THR A 10 20.66 2.80 -14.91
CA THR A 10 21.61 2.21 -13.96
C THR A 10 21.94 3.26 -12.91
N THR A 11 21.77 2.92 -11.63
CA THR A 11 21.99 3.84 -10.51
C THR A 11 23.05 3.38 -9.51
N PHE A 12 23.52 2.12 -9.60
CA PHE A 12 24.63 1.60 -8.81
C PHE A 12 25.95 1.82 -9.54
N ASN A 13 26.30 3.11 -9.72
CA ASN A 13 27.53 3.56 -10.38
C ASN A 13 27.88 4.98 -9.93
N GLU A 14 29.07 5.44 -10.24
CA GLU A 14 29.54 6.79 -9.91
C GLU A 14 28.90 7.85 -10.82
N TYR A 15 28.63 7.49 -12.07
CA TYR A 15 28.06 8.38 -13.09
C TYR A 15 26.95 7.68 -13.85
N GLY A 16 25.85 8.38 -14.09
CA GLY A 16 24.70 7.87 -14.85
C GLY A 16 24.13 8.95 -15.76
N ILE A 17 23.64 8.53 -16.94
CA ILE A 17 22.90 9.40 -17.85
C ILE A 17 21.41 9.12 -17.64
N ILE A 18 20.67 10.15 -17.26
CA ILE A 18 19.25 10.07 -16.92
C ILE A 18 18.50 11.18 -17.65
N SER A 19 17.39 10.85 -18.30
CA SER A 19 16.52 11.86 -18.92
C SER A 19 15.94 12.80 -17.86
N GLU A 20 15.94 14.10 -18.12
CA GLU A 20 15.47 15.12 -17.17
C GLU A 20 14.05 14.88 -16.68
N ASN A 21 13.14 14.42 -17.55
CA ASN A 21 11.75 14.12 -17.20
C ASN A 21 11.60 12.94 -16.21
N ARG A 22 12.66 12.20 -15.93
CA ARG A 22 12.69 11.13 -14.92
C ARG A 22 13.29 11.57 -13.58
N LEU A 23 13.72 12.81 -13.51
CA LEU A 23 14.27 13.40 -12.30
C LEU A 23 13.17 14.15 -11.53
N THR A 24 13.22 14.06 -10.22
CA THR A 24 12.40 14.87 -9.34
C THR A 24 13.30 15.66 -8.42
N LYS A 25 13.23 16.99 -8.51
CA LYS A 25 13.97 17.87 -7.61
C LYS A 25 13.45 17.70 -6.19
N VAL A 26 14.36 17.43 -5.27
CA VAL A 26 14.05 17.30 -3.84
C VAL A 26 14.65 18.47 -3.06
N HIS A 27 14.11 18.74 -1.86
CA HIS A 27 14.59 19.81 -1.01
C HIS A 27 16.03 19.55 -0.53
N SER A 28 16.89 20.57 -0.52
CA SER A 28 18.30 20.46 -0.15
C SER A 28 18.56 19.89 1.26
N LYS A 29 17.61 20.04 2.18
CA LYS A 29 17.69 19.53 3.55
C LYS A 29 17.11 18.11 3.73
N ILE A 30 16.90 17.36 2.64
CA ILE A 30 16.43 15.97 2.76
C ILE A 30 17.54 15.09 3.36
N ASN A 31 17.13 14.14 4.19
CA ASN A 31 18.05 13.10 4.63
C ASN A 31 18.34 12.16 3.44
N LEU A 32 19.57 12.14 2.96
CA LEU A 32 19.98 11.35 1.78
C LEU A 32 19.86 9.84 2.01
N ILE A 33 19.89 9.36 3.25
CA ILE A 33 19.72 7.94 3.58
C ILE A 33 18.27 7.49 3.29
N THR A 34 17.29 8.35 3.58
CA THR A 34 15.86 8.04 3.38
C THR A 34 15.32 8.56 2.05
N ALA A 35 16.06 9.44 1.35
CA ALA A 35 15.64 10.02 0.08
C ALA A 35 15.23 8.99 -0.98
N PRO A 36 15.96 7.87 -1.18
CA PRO A 36 15.58 6.86 -2.17
C PRO A 36 14.21 6.23 -1.93
N LEU A 37 13.73 6.19 -0.67
CA LEU A 37 12.42 5.63 -0.33
C LEU A 37 11.26 6.40 -0.97
N TYR A 38 11.44 7.69 -1.25
CA TYR A 38 10.44 8.51 -1.94
C TYR A 38 10.25 8.10 -3.40
N GLY A 39 11.29 7.53 -4.04
CA GLY A 39 11.21 7.06 -5.42
C GLY A 39 10.29 5.85 -5.61
N CYS A 40 9.98 5.11 -4.55
CA CYS A 40 9.16 3.90 -4.64
C CYS A 40 8.20 3.75 -3.45
N ALA A 41 8.70 3.27 -2.29
CA ALA A 41 7.87 2.76 -1.20
C ALA A 41 6.93 3.80 -0.60
N ILE A 42 7.42 5.01 -0.35
CA ILE A 42 6.64 6.09 0.25
C ILE A 42 5.58 6.58 -0.73
N THR A 43 5.99 6.94 -1.94
CA THR A 43 5.09 7.49 -2.97
C THR A 43 4.04 6.47 -3.37
N THR A 44 4.39 5.20 -3.54
CA THR A 44 3.43 4.13 -3.78
C THR A 44 2.44 3.99 -2.62
N GLY A 45 2.92 3.91 -1.38
CA GLY A 45 2.03 3.74 -0.22
C GLY A 45 1.02 4.87 -0.06
N PHE A 46 1.47 6.11 -0.19
CA PHE A 46 0.58 7.29 -0.17
C PHE A 46 -0.37 7.32 -1.35
N GLY A 47 0.12 7.02 -2.55
CA GLY A 47 -0.67 6.98 -3.78
C GLY A 47 -1.77 5.94 -3.74
N VAL A 48 -1.49 4.74 -3.24
CA VAL A 48 -2.50 3.68 -3.06
C VAL A 48 -3.68 4.19 -2.23
N ILE A 49 -3.41 4.84 -1.11
CA ILE A 49 -4.46 5.35 -0.22
C ILE A 49 -5.23 6.52 -0.83
N ARG A 50 -4.52 7.48 -1.45
CA ARG A 50 -5.13 8.71 -1.99
C ARG A 50 -5.79 8.50 -3.35
N ASN A 51 -5.09 7.86 -4.28
CA ASN A 51 -5.49 7.81 -5.68
C ASN A 51 -6.31 6.55 -6.00
N ASN A 52 -5.86 5.37 -5.56
CA ASN A 52 -6.53 4.11 -5.86
C ASN A 52 -7.68 3.84 -4.89
N ALA A 53 -7.42 3.73 -3.61
CA ALA A 53 -8.45 3.50 -2.59
C ALA A 53 -9.39 4.68 -2.45
N LYS A 54 -8.89 5.91 -2.63
CA LYS A 54 -9.61 7.17 -2.35
C LYS A 54 -10.24 7.11 -0.97
N LEU A 55 -9.38 6.76 0.01
CA LEU A 55 -9.79 6.49 1.39
C LEU A 55 -10.30 7.76 2.05
N LYS A 56 -11.42 7.64 2.78
CA LYS A 56 -12.08 8.75 3.48
C LYS A 56 -12.00 8.56 4.98
N LYS A 57 -12.27 9.64 5.72
CA LYS A 57 -12.44 9.60 7.17
C LYS A 57 -13.48 8.53 7.54
N ASN A 58 -13.17 7.77 8.59
CA ASN A 58 -13.98 6.67 9.14
C ASN A 58 -14.13 5.44 8.23
N ASN A 59 -13.57 5.43 7.02
CA ASN A 59 -13.51 4.19 6.26
C ASN A 59 -12.69 3.14 7.00
N SER A 60 -13.11 1.90 6.93
CA SER A 60 -12.37 0.74 7.40
C SER A 60 -11.41 0.24 6.32
N ILE A 61 -10.20 -0.16 6.74
CA ILE A 61 -9.21 -0.68 5.80
C ILE A 61 -8.42 -1.85 6.39
N ILE A 62 -8.21 -2.86 5.56
CA ILE A 62 -7.22 -3.92 5.79
C ILE A 62 -6.05 -3.70 4.83
N ILE A 63 -4.83 -3.71 5.37
CA ILE A 63 -3.59 -3.71 4.60
C ILE A 63 -2.91 -5.05 4.85
N TYR A 64 -2.94 -5.92 3.86
CA TYR A 64 -2.35 -7.26 3.93
C TYR A 64 -0.94 -7.23 3.32
N GLY A 65 0.07 -7.40 4.17
CA GLY A 65 1.48 -7.22 3.88
C GLY A 65 2.02 -5.91 4.47
N ALA A 66 2.62 -5.98 5.68
CA ALA A 66 3.19 -4.84 6.41
C ALA A 66 4.69 -4.63 6.09
N GLY A 67 5.08 -4.73 4.82
CA GLY A 67 6.41 -4.34 4.33
C GLY A 67 6.53 -2.82 4.17
N GLY A 68 7.62 -2.33 3.56
CA GLY A 68 7.88 -0.90 3.40
C GLY A 68 6.71 -0.12 2.79
N ILE A 69 6.11 -0.61 1.69
CA ILE A 69 4.91 0.00 1.09
C ILE A 69 3.73 -0.06 2.06
N GLY A 70 3.50 -1.23 2.71
CA GLY A 70 2.42 -1.43 3.67
C GLY A 70 2.47 -0.48 4.85
N LEU A 71 3.64 -0.26 5.42
CA LEU A 71 3.85 0.69 6.52
C LEU A 71 3.53 2.13 6.12
N ASN A 72 3.90 2.53 4.90
CA ASN A 72 3.55 3.84 4.37
C ASN A 72 2.06 3.98 4.07
N MET A 73 1.40 2.91 3.60
CA MET A 73 -0.07 2.89 3.47
C MET A 73 -0.77 3.06 4.82
N ILE A 74 -0.28 2.41 5.89
CA ILE A 74 -0.83 2.56 7.24
C ILE A 74 -0.75 4.00 7.71
N GLN A 75 0.40 4.65 7.55
CA GLN A 75 0.58 6.06 7.92
C GLN A 75 -0.35 6.98 7.10
N ALA A 76 -0.42 6.76 5.79
CA ALA A 76 -1.32 7.51 4.92
C ALA A 76 -2.80 7.30 5.29
N ALA A 77 -3.21 6.09 5.67
CA ALA A 77 -4.57 5.79 6.16
C ALA A 77 -4.86 6.51 7.48
N GLY A 78 -3.87 6.60 8.37
CA GLY A 78 -3.95 7.39 9.61
C GLY A 78 -4.19 8.88 9.32
N LEU A 79 -3.47 9.46 8.36
CA LEU A 79 -3.67 10.84 7.92
C LEU A 79 -5.06 11.06 7.31
N ALA A 80 -5.60 10.07 6.59
CA ALA A 80 -6.97 10.08 6.08
C ALA A 80 -8.03 9.89 7.18
N LYS A 81 -7.61 9.68 8.44
CA LYS A 81 -8.48 9.40 9.59
C LYS A 81 -9.38 8.17 9.37
N ALA A 82 -8.85 7.15 8.71
CA ALA A 82 -9.53 5.86 8.56
C ALA A 82 -9.63 5.11 9.90
N LYS A 83 -10.70 4.38 10.12
CA LYS A 83 -10.94 3.57 11.33
C LYS A 83 -11.95 2.45 11.06
N PRO A 84 -11.58 1.19 11.39
CA PRO A 84 -10.27 0.72 11.84
C PRO A 84 -9.23 0.66 10.72
N ILE A 85 -7.93 0.69 11.07
CA ILE A 85 -6.79 0.38 10.21
C ILE A 85 -6.22 -0.94 10.70
N ILE A 86 -6.39 -2.00 9.92
CA ILE A 86 -6.00 -3.36 10.28
C ILE A 86 -4.79 -3.75 9.44
N ALA A 87 -3.66 -4.00 10.08
CA ALA A 87 -2.46 -4.51 9.43
C ALA A 87 -2.38 -6.03 9.60
N VAL A 88 -2.12 -6.73 8.50
CA VAL A 88 -1.97 -8.18 8.47
C VAL A 88 -0.61 -8.55 7.88
N ASP A 89 0.13 -9.41 8.56
CA ASP A 89 1.41 -9.96 8.08
C ASP A 89 1.68 -11.31 8.75
N ILE A 90 2.62 -12.07 8.22
CA ILE A 90 3.10 -13.32 8.84
C ILE A 90 4.18 -13.07 9.89
N HIS A 91 4.87 -11.93 9.83
CA HIS A 91 6.00 -11.58 10.68
C HIS A 91 5.60 -10.66 11.83
N GLN A 92 5.72 -11.15 13.07
CA GLN A 92 5.36 -10.38 14.27
C GLN A 92 6.11 -9.06 14.40
N LYS A 93 7.41 -9.03 14.05
CA LYS A 93 8.22 -7.81 14.10
C LYS A 93 7.65 -6.69 13.20
N LYS A 94 7.20 -7.04 12.00
CA LYS A 94 6.56 -6.08 11.07
C LYS A 94 5.23 -5.58 11.61
N LEU A 95 4.44 -6.45 12.25
CA LEU A 95 3.17 -6.06 12.86
C LEU A 95 3.34 -5.09 14.03
N LEU A 96 4.37 -5.28 14.87
CA LEU A 96 4.69 -4.33 15.93
C LEU A 96 5.10 -2.96 15.36
N LEU A 97 5.85 -2.94 14.27
CA LEU A 97 6.18 -1.70 13.56
C LEU A 97 4.92 -1.07 12.93
N ALA A 98 4.04 -1.88 12.32
CA ALA A 98 2.77 -1.41 11.78
C ALA A 98 1.91 -0.72 12.86
N LYS A 99 1.91 -1.25 14.09
CA LYS A 99 1.22 -0.62 15.22
C LYS A 99 1.82 0.73 15.56
N LYS A 100 3.16 0.84 15.59
CA LYS A 100 3.86 2.13 15.79
C LYS A 100 3.57 3.13 14.66
N CYS A 101 3.36 2.65 13.42
CA CYS A 101 2.99 3.47 12.27
C CYS A 101 1.51 3.88 12.23
N GLY A 102 0.68 3.45 13.20
CA GLY A 102 -0.71 3.90 13.33
C GLY A 102 -1.77 2.85 12.98
N ALA A 103 -1.41 1.57 12.80
CA ALA A 103 -2.41 0.51 12.71
C ALA A 103 -3.18 0.40 14.03
N THR A 104 -4.51 0.43 13.96
CA THR A 104 -5.37 0.27 15.15
C THR A 104 -5.39 -1.17 15.63
N HIS A 105 -5.29 -2.13 14.70
CA HIS A 105 -5.28 -3.55 14.95
C HIS A 105 -4.20 -4.24 14.12
N ILE A 106 -3.63 -5.29 14.66
CA ILE A 106 -2.63 -6.12 13.99
C ILE A 106 -3.05 -7.59 14.06
N ILE A 107 -2.85 -8.34 12.97
CA ILE A 107 -3.20 -9.76 12.91
C ILE A 107 -2.02 -10.51 12.28
N ASN A 108 -1.51 -11.51 12.99
CA ASN A 108 -0.57 -12.46 12.44
C ASN A 108 -1.34 -13.58 11.74
N SER A 109 -1.29 -13.62 10.42
CA SER A 109 -2.09 -14.56 9.62
C SER A 109 -1.63 -16.01 9.69
N LEU A 110 -0.42 -16.30 10.17
CA LEU A 110 0.02 -17.67 10.45
C LEU A 110 -0.52 -18.19 11.78
N LYS A 111 -0.76 -17.29 12.74
CA LYS A 111 -1.19 -17.66 14.10
C LYS A 111 -2.69 -17.61 14.27
N GLU A 112 -3.39 -16.78 13.48
CA GLU A 112 -4.83 -16.59 13.58
C GLU A 112 -5.58 -17.65 12.75
N LYS A 113 -6.13 -18.63 13.41
CA LYS A 113 -6.89 -19.72 12.76
C LYS A 113 -8.27 -19.27 12.26
N ASN A 114 -8.89 -18.33 12.96
CA ASN A 114 -10.26 -17.85 12.68
C ASN A 114 -10.25 -16.43 12.10
N PHE A 115 -9.47 -16.25 11.03
CA PHE A 115 -9.21 -14.92 10.44
C PHE A 115 -10.49 -14.12 10.13
N LYS A 116 -11.48 -14.74 9.47
CA LYS A 116 -12.74 -14.05 9.10
C LYS A 116 -13.53 -13.61 10.32
N GLU A 117 -13.62 -14.44 11.36
CA GLU A 117 -14.29 -14.07 12.62
C GLU A 117 -13.56 -12.97 13.38
N LYS A 118 -12.22 -13.01 13.37
CA LYS A 118 -11.40 -11.96 13.96
C LYS A 118 -11.68 -10.61 13.29
N ILE A 119 -11.76 -10.58 11.95
CA ILE A 119 -12.12 -9.37 11.20
C ILE A 119 -13.53 -8.90 11.57
N LYS A 120 -14.53 -9.79 11.63
CA LYS A 120 -15.88 -9.43 12.06
C LYS A 120 -15.90 -8.79 13.45
N LYS A 121 -15.18 -9.37 14.42
CA LYS A 121 -15.07 -8.82 15.78
C LYS A 121 -14.45 -7.42 15.79
N ILE A 122 -13.41 -7.16 14.97
CA ILE A 122 -12.76 -5.84 14.88
C ILE A 122 -13.68 -4.82 14.20
N LEU A 123 -14.37 -5.23 13.15
CA LEU A 123 -15.27 -4.36 12.41
C LEU A 123 -16.57 -4.08 13.18
N GLN A 124 -16.97 -5.00 14.06
CA GLN A 124 -18.27 -4.99 14.73
C GLN A 124 -19.40 -4.94 13.67
N GLU A 125 -20.21 -3.89 13.68
CA GLU A 125 -21.29 -3.70 12.70
C GLU A 125 -20.84 -2.95 11.43
N LYS A 126 -19.57 -2.51 11.36
CA LYS A 126 -19.04 -1.81 10.18
C LYS A 126 -18.76 -2.77 9.04
N ASN A 127 -18.98 -2.28 7.84
CA ASN A 127 -18.55 -2.95 6.63
C ASN A 127 -17.04 -2.74 6.40
N LEU A 128 -16.41 -3.65 5.65
CA LEU A 128 -15.05 -3.45 5.17
C LEU A 128 -15.06 -2.64 3.88
N ASP A 129 -14.65 -1.37 3.94
CA ASP A 129 -14.64 -0.47 2.78
C ASP A 129 -13.49 -0.76 1.82
N VAL A 130 -12.30 -1.04 2.35
CA VAL A 130 -11.10 -1.24 1.53
C VAL A 130 -10.28 -2.43 2.03
N PHE A 131 -9.88 -3.27 1.10
CA PHE A 131 -8.84 -4.27 1.31
C PHE A 131 -7.69 -4.00 0.34
N VAL A 132 -6.46 -3.90 0.85
CA VAL A 132 -5.28 -3.74 0.02
C VAL A 132 -4.45 -5.01 0.09
N ASP A 133 -4.25 -5.66 -1.04
CA ASP A 133 -3.29 -6.75 -1.17
C ASP A 133 -1.93 -6.18 -1.57
N ASN A 134 -0.94 -6.36 -0.69
CA ASN A 134 0.46 -5.99 -0.93
C ASN A 134 1.36 -7.23 -1.06
N THR A 135 0.78 -8.40 -1.34
CA THR A 135 1.50 -9.68 -1.39
C THR A 135 1.55 -10.29 -2.79
N GLY A 136 0.54 -10.05 -3.62
CA GLY A 136 0.37 -10.69 -4.92
C GLY A 136 -0.01 -12.17 -4.85
N ILE A 137 -0.46 -12.66 -3.68
CA ILE A 137 -0.83 -14.07 -3.50
C ILE A 137 -2.30 -14.25 -3.88
N PRO A 138 -2.63 -15.11 -4.88
CA PRO A 138 -4.01 -15.27 -5.36
C PRO A 138 -5.04 -15.55 -4.26
N LYS A 139 -4.76 -16.45 -3.34
CA LYS A 139 -5.65 -16.76 -2.20
C LYS A 139 -5.94 -15.58 -1.30
N ILE A 140 -4.97 -14.65 -1.13
CA ILE A 140 -5.16 -13.43 -0.34
C ILE A 140 -6.00 -12.42 -1.10
N ILE A 141 -5.81 -12.32 -2.41
CA ILE A 141 -6.63 -11.48 -3.28
C ILE A 141 -8.09 -11.96 -3.25
N GLU A 142 -8.33 -13.25 -3.40
CA GLU A 142 -9.66 -13.88 -3.32
C GLU A 142 -10.31 -13.63 -1.94
N LEU A 143 -9.57 -13.83 -0.87
CA LEU A 143 -10.02 -13.54 0.49
C LEU A 143 -10.40 -12.06 0.65
N GLY A 144 -9.58 -11.14 0.14
CA GLY A 144 -9.84 -9.71 0.18
C GLY A 144 -11.11 -9.36 -0.59
N TYR A 145 -11.31 -9.97 -1.76
CA TYR A 145 -12.52 -9.79 -2.54
C TYR A 145 -13.78 -10.26 -1.79
N ASP A 146 -13.71 -11.38 -1.11
CA ASP A 146 -14.83 -11.90 -0.33
C ASP A 146 -15.18 -10.99 0.86
N LEU A 147 -14.16 -10.47 1.53
CA LEU A 147 -14.32 -9.68 2.77
C LEU A 147 -14.86 -8.27 2.56
N ILE A 148 -14.54 -7.63 1.43
CA ILE A 148 -15.01 -6.26 1.19
C ILE A 148 -16.53 -6.20 1.01
N ALA A 149 -17.12 -5.10 1.46
CA ALA A 149 -18.56 -4.82 1.35
C ALA A 149 -19.05 -4.71 -0.10
N LYS A 150 -20.36 -4.66 -0.29
CA LYS A 150 -21.02 -4.54 -1.60
C LYS A 150 -20.48 -3.38 -2.46
N LYS A 151 -20.14 -2.25 -1.84
CA LYS A 151 -19.52 -1.09 -2.51
C LYS A 151 -18.03 -0.93 -2.16
N GLY A 152 -17.43 -1.96 -1.57
CA GLY A 152 -16.04 -1.97 -1.16
C GLY A 152 -15.05 -2.06 -2.33
N LYS A 153 -13.78 -1.79 -2.03
CA LYS A 153 -12.68 -1.81 -3.00
C LYS A 153 -11.61 -2.80 -2.57
N LEU A 154 -11.23 -3.68 -3.47
CA LEU A 154 -10.00 -4.46 -3.41
C LEU A 154 -8.94 -3.76 -4.25
N VAL A 155 -7.83 -3.36 -3.64
CA VAL A 155 -6.71 -2.72 -4.33
C VAL A 155 -5.54 -3.69 -4.39
N LEU A 156 -5.07 -3.97 -5.62
CA LEU A 156 -3.98 -4.88 -5.89
C LEU A 156 -2.69 -4.08 -6.05
N VAL A 157 -1.75 -4.26 -5.12
CA VAL A 157 -0.43 -3.60 -5.08
C VAL A 157 0.69 -4.61 -5.24
N GLY A 158 0.57 -5.76 -4.58
CA GLY A 158 1.48 -6.86 -4.74
C GLY A 158 1.42 -7.44 -6.16
N VAL A 159 2.59 -7.67 -6.76
CA VAL A 159 2.67 -8.22 -8.11
C VAL A 159 2.64 -9.75 -8.03
N PRO A 160 1.62 -10.41 -8.59
CA PRO A 160 1.57 -11.86 -8.62
C PRO A 160 2.61 -12.43 -9.58
N GLY A 161 3.05 -13.65 -9.32
CA GLY A 161 3.89 -14.37 -10.28
C GLY A 161 3.20 -14.56 -11.63
N MET A 162 3.98 -14.62 -12.71
CA MET A 162 3.47 -14.78 -14.07
C MET A 162 2.53 -15.99 -14.18
N GLY A 163 1.41 -15.85 -14.87
CA GLY A 163 0.42 -16.90 -15.09
C GLY A 163 -0.47 -17.21 -13.89
N LYS A 164 -0.28 -16.59 -12.73
CA LYS A 164 -1.17 -16.78 -11.59
C LYS A 164 -2.54 -16.16 -11.86
N LYS A 165 -3.59 -16.91 -11.52
CA LYS A 165 -4.99 -16.53 -11.72
C LYS A 165 -5.73 -16.51 -10.39
N ILE A 166 -6.79 -15.73 -10.30
CA ILE A 166 -7.74 -15.69 -9.18
C ILE A 166 -9.11 -16.19 -9.63
N LYS A 167 -9.86 -16.78 -8.68
CA LYS A 167 -11.27 -17.19 -8.90
C LYS A 167 -12.15 -16.28 -8.05
N ILE A 168 -13.06 -15.56 -8.70
CA ILE A 168 -13.99 -14.64 -8.02
C ILE A 168 -15.40 -14.79 -8.58
N HIS A 169 -16.38 -14.53 -7.72
CA HIS A 169 -17.77 -14.39 -8.14
C HIS A 169 -17.99 -12.97 -8.69
N THR A 170 -18.27 -12.85 -9.99
CA THR A 170 -18.30 -11.56 -10.69
C THR A 170 -19.57 -10.74 -10.47
N LEU A 171 -20.71 -11.38 -10.16
CA LEU A 171 -22.00 -10.69 -9.98
C LEU A 171 -21.94 -9.49 -9.02
N PRO A 172 -21.24 -9.53 -7.86
CA PRO A 172 -21.13 -8.37 -6.96
C PRO A 172 -20.47 -7.15 -7.59
N ILE A 173 -19.68 -7.30 -8.66
CA ILE A 173 -19.05 -6.17 -9.37
C ILE A 173 -20.13 -5.30 -10.02
N HIS A 174 -21.18 -5.91 -10.58
CA HIS A 174 -22.34 -5.19 -11.14
C HIS A 174 -23.06 -4.32 -10.10
N PHE A 175 -22.98 -4.68 -8.83
CA PHE A 175 -23.58 -3.94 -7.72
C PHE A 175 -22.62 -3.00 -6.99
N GLY A 176 -21.45 -2.74 -7.59
CA GLY A 176 -20.54 -1.70 -7.14
C GLY A 176 -19.31 -2.16 -6.35
N LYS A 177 -19.12 -3.48 -6.16
CA LYS A 177 -17.83 -4.02 -5.66
C LYS A 177 -16.75 -3.73 -6.69
N LYS A 178 -15.53 -3.34 -6.27
CA LYS A 178 -14.48 -2.92 -7.20
C LYS A 178 -13.18 -3.66 -6.96
N ILE A 179 -12.51 -4.03 -8.06
CA ILE A 179 -11.11 -4.47 -8.06
C ILE A 179 -10.31 -3.42 -8.82
N ILE A 180 -9.24 -2.93 -8.22
CA ILE A 180 -8.43 -1.83 -8.76
C ILE A 180 -6.96 -2.25 -8.72
N GLY A 181 -6.28 -2.25 -9.85
CA GLY A 181 -4.82 -2.38 -9.91
C GLY A 181 -4.14 -1.08 -9.50
N SER A 182 -2.94 -1.21 -8.94
CA SER A 182 -2.11 -0.07 -8.55
C SER A 182 -0.72 -0.20 -9.15
N GLU A 183 -0.38 0.69 -10.06
CA GLU A 183 0.98 0.89 -10.55
C GLU A 183 1.57 2.12 -9.85
N GLY A 184 2.58 1.90 -8.99
CA GLY A 184 3.24 2.98 -8.25
C GLY A 184 2.29 3.89 -7.44
N GLY A 185 1.11 3.38 -7.03
CA GLY A 185 0.08 4.18 -6.37
C GLY A 185 -0.62 5.16 -7.31
N SER A 186 -0.54 4.99 -8.63
CA SER A 186 -1.00 5.95 -9.65
C SER A 186 -0.50 7.37 -9.35
N SER A 187 0.75 7.47 -8.92
CA SER A 187 1.38 8.72 -8.49
C SER A 187 2.07 9.42 -9.66
N LYS A 188 2.14 10.75 -9.57
CA LYS A 188 2.95 11.60 -10.46
C LYS A 188 4.19 12.07 -9.70
N PRO A 189 5.36 11.42 -9.88
CA PRO A 189 6.54 11.62 -9.02
C PRO A 189 6.94 13.10 -8.87
N SER A 190 6.99 13.85 -9.95
CA SER A 190 7.37 15.28 -9.93
C SER A 190 6.48 16.16 -9.07
N LYS A 191 5.20 15.78 -8.90
CA LYS A 191 4.20 16.50 -8.08
C LYS A 191 4.07 15.87 -6.69
N ASP A 192 3.98 14.54 -6.62
CA ASP A 192 3.60 13.85 -5.39
C ASP A 192 4.78 13.74 -4.43
N ILE A 193 6.01 13.53 -4.91
CA ILE A 193 7.18 13.44 -4.04
C ILE A 193 7.38 14.73 -3.23
N PRO A 194 7.44 15.94 -3.81
CA PRO A 194 7.55 17.16 -3.03
C PRO A 194 6.41 17.36 -2.03
N ASN A 195 5.18 17.04 -2.43
CA ASN A 195 4.02 17.12 -1.53
C ASN A 195 4.12 16.16 -0.35
N ILE A 196 4.52 14.90 -0.60
CA ILE A 196 4.68 13.90 0.46
C ILE A 196 5.84 14.28 1.38
N MET A 197 6.94 14.80 0.84
CA MET A 197 8.06 15.30 1.65
C MET A 197 7.61 16.38 2.64
N ASN A 198 6.77 17.32 2.20
CA ASN A 198 6.18 18.33 3.08
C ASN A 198 5.31 17.68 4.16
N ILE A 199 4.47 16.71 3.80
CA ILE A 199 3.64 15.97 4.76
C ILE A 199 4.52 15.26 5.80
N VAL A 200 5.55 14.55 5.37
CA VAL A 200 6.50 13.85 6.25
C VAL A 200 7.15 14.82 7.23
N ARG A 201 7.62 15.97 6.73
CA ARG A 201 8.27 17.00 7.54
C ARG A 201 7.35 17.58 8.61
N TYR A 202 6.10 17.95 8.25
CA TYR A 202 5.18 18.65 9.16
C TYR A 202 4.35 17.70 10.03
N LYS A 203 4.08 16.48 9.59
CA LYS A 203 3.24 15.52 10.33
C LYS A 203 4.01 14.48 11.13
N LYS A 204 5.35 14.60 11.24
CA LYS A 204 6.23 13.67 11.98
C LYS A 204 5.98 12.20 11.61
N ILE A 205 5.93 11.91 10.30
CA ILE A 205 5.80 10.55 9.80
C ILE A 205 7.12 9.82 9.98
N ASN A 206 7.08 8.60 10.50
CA ASN A 206 8.25 7.74 10.65
C ASN A 206 8.64 7.13 9.30
N LEU A 207 9.87 7.31 8.87
CA LEU A 207 10.45 6.70 7.67
C LEU A 207 11.45 5.61 8.04
#